data_62aa6caafc58046aa8938ef59ef3c96b
#
_entry.id   62aa6caafc58046aa8938ef59ef3c96b
#
_cell.length_a   1.000
_cell.length_b   1.000
_cell.length_c   1.000
_cell.angle_alpha   90.00
_cell.angle_beta   90.00
_cell.angle_gamma   90.00
#
_symmetry.space_group_name_H-M   'P 1'
#
loop_
_entity.id
_entity.type
_entity.pdbx_description
1 polymer ?
#
loop_
_entity_poly.entity_id
_entity_poly.type
_entity_poly.pdbx_seq_one_letter_code
_entity_poly.pdbx_strand_id
1 'polypeptide(L)'
;MGPEASCYFYENVIAHTKAEKDQEHIDMVLLSHASMPDRTKAIRTGDDTHLINLLCTDARTLETLGASNIAITCNTSHYFYKHIQNAVKIPVINMIQESVNYAVHKYDNVKRVGIMATDGTIGSKIYHKACRKAGVTPVQPSEERQADVMSLIYDDIKAGKSGDRAKF
;
A
#
# COMPACT_ATOMS: atom_id res chain seq x y z
N MET A 1 6.95 4.05 -7.29
CA MET A 1 6.27 4.30 -6.00
C MET A 1 7.16 5.18 -5.17
N GLY A 2 6.79 5.60 -3.94
CA GLY A 2 7.68 6.44 -3.13
C GLY A 2 8.98 5.69 -2.81
N PRO A 3 10.17 6.27 -3.08
CA PRO A 3 11.45 5.60 -2.84
C PRO A 3 11.64 5.18 -1.39
N GLU A 4 11.32 6.05 -0.44
CA GLU A 4 11.41 5.76 1.00
C GLU A 4 10.53 4.57 1.42
N ALA A 5 9.27 4.51 0.93
CA ALA A 5 8.40 3.38 1.22
C ALA A 5 8.96 2.05 0.67
N SER A 6 9.65 2.10 -0.45
CA SER A 6 10.29 0.93 -1.05
C SER A 6 11.52 0.49 -0.24
N CYS A 7 12.36 1.44 0.20
CA CYS A 7 13.50 1.15 1.09
C CYS A 7 13.02 0.58 2.42
N TYR A 8 12.05 1.24 3.06
CA TYR A 8 11.46 0.78 4.32
C TYR A 8 10.88 -0.63 4.23
N PHE A 9 10.20 -0.95 3.13
CA PHE A 9 9.70 -2.30 2.89
C PHE A 9 10.85 -3.31 2.80
N TYR A 10 11.89 -3.01 2.04
CA TYR A 10 13.05 -3.90 1.89
C TYR A 10 13.75 -4.15 3.23
N GLU A 11 14.02 -3.10 4.00
CA GLU A 11 14.61 -3.21 5.34
C GLU A 11 13.75 -4.08 6.27
N ASN A 12 12.41 -3.92 6.22
CA ASN A 12 11.51 -4.74 7.02
C ASN A 12 11.47 -6.21 6.58
N VAL A 13 11.56 -6.50 5.30
CA VAL A 13 11.68 -7.89 4.83
C VAL A 13 12.95 -8.53 5.37
N ILE A 14 14.09 -7.84 5.31
CA ILE A 14 15.34 -8.32 5.89
C ILE A 14 15.18 -8.55 7.39
N ALA A 15 14.69 -7.56 8.12
CA ALA A 15 14.56 -7.63 9.59
C ALA A 15 13.59 -8.71 10.09
N HIS A 16 12.58 -9.09 9.28
CA HIS A 16 11.60 -10.12 9.67
C HIS A 16 11.87 -11.49 9.04
N THR A 17 12.86 -11.61 8.17
CA THR A 17 13.31 -12.92 7.66
C THR A 17 14.18 -13.60 8.71
N LYS A 18 13.78 -14.83 9.10
CA LYS A 18 14.60 -15.65 9.99
C LYS A 18 15.73 -16.26 9.18
N ALA A 19 16.91 -15.66 9.22
CA ALA A 19 18.09 -16.08 8.50
C ALA A 19 19.32 -15.99 9.41
N GLU A 20 20.20 -16.97 9.34
CA GLU A 20 21.49 -17.00 10.05
C GLU A 20 22.64 -16.61 9.12
N LYS A 21 22.41 -16.57 7.81
CA LYS A 21 23.38 -16.19 6.77
C LYS A 21 22.68 -15.62 5.55
N ASP A 22 23.40 -14.92 4.70
CA ASP A 22 22.88 -14.19 3.53
C ASP A 22 22.03 -15.07 2.59
N GLN A 23 22.44 -16.33 2.39
CA GLN A 23 21.78 -17.26 1.47
C GLN A 23 20.40 -17.76 1.94
N GLU A 24 19.98 -17.40 3.14
CA GLU A 24 18.68 -17.76 3.71
C GLU A 24 17.68 -16.61 3.63
N HIS A 25 18.11 -15.43 3.17
CA HIS A 25 17.25 -14.31 2.90
C HIS A 25 16.42 -14.50 1.62
N ILE A 26 15.33 -13.74 1.53
CA ILE A 26 14.44 -13.75 0.36
C ILE A 26 15.12 -13.00 -0.79
N ASP A 27 15.24 -13.64 -1.95
CA ASP A 27 15.66 -12.96 -3.18
C ASP A 27 14.62 -11.94 -3.59
N MET A 28 15.05 -10.70 -3.88
CA MET A 28 14.13 -9.60 -4.21
C MET A 28 14.58 -8.81 -5.44
N VAL A 29 13.61 -8.48 -6.28
CA VAL A 29 13.73 -7.45 -7.31
C VAL A 29 12.93 -6.23 -6.86
N LEU A 30 13.58 -5.10 -6.70
CA LEU A 30 12.96 -3.84 -6.30
C LEU A 30 12.82 -2.90 -7.50
N LEU A 31 11.58 -2.66 -7.94
CA LEU A 31 11.28 -1.71 -9.01
C LEU A 31 10.81 -0.38 -8.42
N SER A 32 11.73 0.56 -8.25
CA SER A 32 11.44 1.90 -7.74
C SER A 32 11.03 2.86 -8.86
N HIS A 33 9.74 2.87 -9.22
CA HIS A 33 9.17 3.72 -10.26
C HIS A 33 8.66 5.04 -9.64
N ALA A 34 9.57 5.96 -9.34
CA ALA A 34 9.28 7.22 -8.63
C ALA A 34 8.43 8.20 -9.46
N SER A 35 8.59 8.21 -10.79
CA SER A 35 7.83 9.07 -11.72
C SER A 35 6.39 8.61 -11.98
N MET A 36 5.92 7.53 -11.33
CA MET A 36 4.53 7.05 -11.41
C MET A 36 3.54 8.17 -11.06
N PRO A 37 2.51 8.45 -11.88
CA PRO A 37 1.51 9.48 -11.62
C PRO A 37 0.85 9.37 -10.24
N ASP A 38 0.39 10.51 -9.70
CA ASP A 38 -0.27 10.52 -8.38
C ASP A 38 -1.59 9.72 -8.41
N ARG A 39 -1.66 8.69 -7.57
CA ARG A 39 -2.78 7.74 -7.49
C ARG A 39 -4.05 8.38 -6.96
N THR A 40 -3.92 9.27 -5.96
CA THR A 40 -5.07 10.00 -5.40
C THR A 40 -5.71 10.89 -6.44
N LYS A 41 -4.89 11.61 -7.23
CA LYS A 41 -5.37 12.45 -8.33
C LYS A 41 -6.09 11.61 -9.38
N ALA A 42 -5.47 10.52 -9.84
CA ALA A 42 -6.06 9.63 -10.85
C ALA A 42 -7.43 9.07 -10.41
N ILE A 43 -7.54 8.59 -9.17
CA ILE A 43 -8.81 8.08 -8.62
C ILE A 43 -9.88 9.19 -8.55
N ARG A 44 -9.49 10.40 -8.13
CA ARG A 44 -10.42 11.51 -7.95
C ARG A 44 -10.94 12.07 -9.28
N THR A 45 -10.10 12.11 -10.30
CA THR A 45 -10.45 12.65 -11.62
C THR A 45 -11.06 11.62 -12.56
N GLY A 46 -10.86 10.31 -12.29
CA GLY A 46 -11.20 9.22 -13.20
C GLY A 46 -10.28 9.11 -14.41
N ASP A 47 -9.21 9.93 -14.48
CA ASP A 47 -8.17 9.84 -15.51
C ASP A 47 -7.07 8.88 -15.03
N ASP A 48 -7.34 7.60 -15.13
CA ASP A 48 -6.50 6.54 -14.55
C ASP A 48 -5.90 5.58 -15.59
N THR A 49 -6.31 5.67 -16.86
CA THR A 49 -5.89 4.74 -17.92
C THR A 49 -4.37 4.65 -18.04
N HIS A 50 -3.68 5.80 -18.08
CA HIS A 50 -2.22 5.83 -18.17
C HIS A 50 -1.56 5.19 -16.94
N LEU A 51 -2.07 5.50 -15.75
CA LEU A 51 -1.58 4.91 -14.49
C LEU A 51 -1.76 3.39 -14.46
N ILE A 52 -2.94 2.89 -14.85
CA ILE A 52 -3.22 1.45 -14.92
C ILE A 52 -2.23 0.77 -15.86
N ASN A 53 -1.99 1.33 -17.04
CA ASN A 53 -1.04 0.77 -18.01
C ASN A 53 0.38 0.67 -17.43
N LEU A 54 0.86 1.70 -16.73
CA LEU A 54 2.16 1.68 -16.07
C LEU A 54 2.22 0.62 -14.98
N LEU A 55 1.22 0.54 -14.10
CA LEU A 55 1.16 -0.45 -13.03
C LEU A 55 1.17 -1.88 -13.57
N CYS A 56 0.40 -2.14 -14.63
CA CYS A 56 0.36 -3.45 -15.29
C CYS A 56 1.68 -3.78 -15.99
N THR A 57 2.34 -2.79 -16.60
CA THR A 57 3.65 -2.97 -17.23
C THR A 57 4.72 -3.31 -16.19
N ASP A 58 4.77 -2.59 -15.09
CA ASP A 58 5.68 -2.86 -13.98
C ASP A 58 5.48 -4.28 -13.42
N ALA A 59 4.22 -4.71 -13.26
CA ALA A 59 3.91 -6.05 -12.79
C ALA A 59 4.40 -7.14 -13.76
N ARG A 60 4.18 -6.97 -15.07
CA ARG A 60 4.69 -7.91 -16.09
C ARG A 60 6.22 -7.93 -16.13
N THR A 61 6.86 -6.79 -15.94
CA THR A 61 8.32 -6.71 -15.86
C THR A 61 8.86 -7.57 -14.71
N LEU A 62 8.25 -7.46 -13.52
CA LEU A 62 8.65 -8.28 -12.38
C LEU A 62 8.40 -9.78 -12.63
N GLU A 63 7.27 -10.15 -13.23
CA GLU A 63 6.99 -11.54 -13.63
C GLU A 63 8.02 -12.05 -14.62
N THR A 64 8.39 -11.24 -15.64
CA THR A 64 9.40 -11.60 -16.65
C THR A 64 10.79 -11.78 -16.03
N LEU A 65 11.11 -11.04 -14.98
CA LEU A 65 12.35 -11.19 -14.21
C LEU A 65 12.35 -12.41 -13.28
N GLY A 66 11.28 -13.23 -13.29
CA GLY A 66 11.22 -14.47 -12.54
C GLY A 66 10.65 -14.33 -11.12
N ALA A 67 10.03 -13.22 -10.78
CA ALA A 67 9.35 -13.07 -9.49
C ALA A 67 8.24 -14.12 -9.36
N SER A 68 8.11 -14.73 -8.19
CA SER A 68 7.02 -15.67 -7.86
C SER A 68 5.84 -14.99 -7.16
N ASN A 69 6.04 -13.79 -6.63
CA ASN A 69 5.02 -12.97 -5.99
C ASN A 69 5.34 -11.49 -6.20
N ILE A 70 4.31 -10.64 -6.16
CA ILE A 70 4.47 -9.18 -6.25
C ILE A 70 3.88 -8.53 -5.00
N ALA A 71 4.65 -7.66 -4.34
CA ALA A 71 4.16 -6.77 -3.29
C ALA A 71 4.18 -5.31 -3.79
N ILE A 72 3.15 -4.54 -3.44
CA ILE A 72 3.01 -3.15 -3.86
C ILE A 72 3.08 -2.25 -2.63
N THR A 73 4.17 -1.47 -2.49
CA THR A 73 4.42 -0.59 -1.34
C THR A 73 3.61 0.72 -1.40
N CYS A 74 2.33 0.63 -1.76
CA CYS A 74 1.44 1.78 -1.88
C CYS A 74 -0.02 1.40 -1.61
N ASN A 75 -0.58 1.87 -0.52
CA ASN A 75 -1.99 1.64 -0.18
C ASN A 75 -2.94 2.08 -1.29
N THR A 76 -2.79 3.31 -1.78
CA THR A 76 -3.70 3.88 -2.79
C THR A 76 -3.69 3.09 -4.11
N SER A 77 -2.54 2.50 -4.51
CA SER A 77 -2.45 1.69 -5.71
C SER A 77 -3.29 0.41 -5.65
N HIS A 78 -3.66 -0.05 -4.46
CA HIS A 78 -4.54 -1.23 -4.31
C HIS A 78 -5.98 -0.99 -4.78
N TYR A 79 -6.37 0.26 -5.04
CA TYR A 79 -7.59 0.55 -5.79
C TYR A 79 -7.59 -0.14 -7.16
N PHE A 80 -6.42 -0.23 -7.79
CA PHE A 80 -6.19 -0.84 -9.09
C PHE A 80 -5.80 -2.34 -9.00
N TYR A 81 -5.88 -2.95 -7.81
CA TYR A 81 -5.43 -4.32 -7.56
C TYR A 81 -5.91 -5.33 -8.60
N LYS A 82 -7.21 -5.28 -8.97
CA LYS A 82 -7.78 -6.21 -9.95
C LYS A 82 -7.13 -6.08 -11.33
N HIS A 83 -6.84 -4.87 -11.78
CA HIS A 83 -6.16 -4.63 -13.05
C HIS A 83 -4.75 -5.21 -13.04
N ILE A 84 -4.02 -4.99 -11.93
CA ILE A 84 -2.65 -5.47 -11.77
C ILE A 84 -2.64 -7.01 -11.70
N GLN A 85 -3.50 -7.62 -10.87
CA GLN A 85 -3.57 -9.08 -10.76
C GLN A 85 -3.97 -9.74 -12.07
N ASN A 86 -4.88 -9.15 -12.84
CA ASN A 86 -5.28 -9.69 -14.14
C ASN A 86 -4.19 -9.55 -15.23
N ALA A 87 -3.19 -8.71 -15.01
CA ALA A 87 -2.10 -8.50 -15.96
C ALA A 87 -0.97 -9.53 -15.84
N VAL A 88 -0.94 -10.33 -14.76
CA VAL A 88 0.10 -11.32 -14.44
C VAL A 88 -0.53 -12.64 -13.96
N LYS A 89 0.24 -13.72 -14.05
CA LYS A 89 -0.17 -15.06 -13.59
C LYS A 89 0.25 -15.31 -12.13
N ILE A 90 1.32 -14.65 -11.68
CA ILE A 90 1.83 -14.78 -10.32
C ILE A 90 0.95 -14.00 -9.34
N PRO A 91 0.87 -14.41 -8.06
CA PRO A 91 0.10 -13.72 -7.05
C PRO A 91 0.60 -12.29 -6.79
N VAL A 92 -0.34 -11.33 -6.76
CA VAL A 92 -0.10 -9.99 -6.22
C VAL A 92 -0.61 -9.97 -4.78
N ILE A 93 0.27 -9.71 -3.82
CA ILE A 93 -0.08 -9.66 -2.40
C ILE A 93 -1.03 -8.48 -2.16
N ASN A 94 -2.24 -8.76 -1.70
CA ASN A 94 -3.21 -7.73 -1.37
C ASN A 94 -2.95 -7.18 0.04
N MET A 95 -2.06 -6.19 0.14
CA MET A 95 -1.68 -5.58 1.40
C MET A 95 -2.87 -5.09 2.23
N ILE A 96 -3.94 -4.62 1.60
CA ILE A 96 -5.14 -4.15 2.29
C ILE A 96 -5.82 -5.30 3.04
N GLN A 97 -6.00 -6.43 2.36
CA GLN A 97 -6.62 -7.61 2.97
C GLN A 97 -5.71 -8.21 4.05
N GLU A 98 -4.40 -8.33 3.76
CA GLU A 98 -3.43 -8.88 4.70
C GLU A 98 -3.30 -8.05 5.97
N SER A 99 -3.28 -6.70 5.85
CA SER A 99 -3.21 -5.82 7.03
C SER A 99 -4.44 -5.94 7.92
N VAL A 100 -5.64 -6.03 7.33
CA VAL A 100 -6.88 -6.22 8.10
C VAL A 100 -6.93 -7.61 8.75
N ASN A 101 -6.59 -8.66 8.00
CA ASN A 101 -6.51 -10.02 8.51
C ASN A 101 -5.53 -10.10 9.68
N TYR A 102 -4.34 -9.53 9.53
CA TYR A 102 -3.33 -9.50 10.58
C TYR A 102 -3.85 -8.82 11.86
N ALA A 103 -4.47 -7.64 11.73
CA ALA A 103 -5.02 -6.91 12.87
C ALA A 103 -6.08 -7.73 13.63
N VAL A 104 -6.99 -8.39 12.89
CA VAL A 104 -8.07 -9.20 13.48
C VAL A 104 -7.53 -10.47 14.16
N HIS A 105 -6.46 -11.08 13.61
CA HIS A 105 -5.88 -12.31 14.19
C HIS A 105 -4.90 -12.02 15.34
N LYS A 106 -4.21 -10.87 15.31
CA LYS A 106 -3.21 -10.51 16.33
C LYS A 106 -3.81 -10.04 17.64
N TYR A 107 -4.97 -9.38 17.57
CA TYR A 107 -5.61 -8.77 18.75
C TYR A 107 -6.95 -9.43 19.02
N ASP A 108 -7.15 -9.87 20.24
CA ASP A 108 -8.39 -10.50 20.66
C ASP A 108 -9.56 -9.51 20.63
N ASN A 109 -10.73 -9.97 20.15
CA ASN A 109 -11.97 -9.21 20.19
C ASN A 109 -11.97 -7.85 19.48
N VAL A 110 -11.18 -7.68 18.40
CA VAL A 110 -11.21 -6.46 17.59
C VAL A 110 -12.63 -6.22 17.06
N LYS A 111 -13.20 -5.06 17.40
CA LYS A 111 -14.52 -4.64 16.90
C LYS A 111 -14.41 -3.49 15.91
N ARG A 112 -13.37 -2.66 16.04
CA ARG A 112 -13.20 -1.43 15.26
C ARG A 112 -11.75 -1.33 14.82
N VAL A 113 -11.53 -0.89 13.57
CA VAL A 113 -10.21 -0.63 13.00
C VAL A 113 -10.15 0.81 12.50
N GLY A 114 -9.23 1.59 13.05
CA GLY A 114 -8.95 2.95 12.60
C GLY A 114 -8.17 2.94 11.27
N ILE A 115 -8.58 3.79 10.33
CA ILE A 115 -7.95 3.92 9.02
C ILE A 115 -7.42 5.33 8.87
N MET A 116 -6.10 5.50 8.86
CA MET A 116 -5.42 6.75 8.54
C MET A 116 -4.75 6.59 7.17
N ALA A 117 -5.25 7.29 6.16
CA ALA A 117 -4.79 7.12 4.79
C ALA A 117 -5.08 8.36 3.93
N THR A 118 -4.57 8.40 2.71
CA THR A 118 -4.87 9.47 1.75
C THR A 118 -6.35 9.52 1.39
N ASP A 119 -6.84 10.68 0.93
CA ASP A 119 -8.22 10.87 0.43
C ASP A 119 -8.58 9.84 -0.65
N GLY A 120 -7.64 9.52 -1.54
CA GLY A 120 -7.84 8.48 -2.55
C GLY A 120 -8.11 7.10 -1.95
N THR A 121 -7.41 6.75 -0.88
CA THR A 121 -7.62 5.47 -0.17
C THR A 121 -8.93 5.48 0.61
N ILE A 122 -9.23 6.56 1.34
CA ILE A 122 -10.47 6.71 2.11
C ILE A 122 -11.68 6.72 1.16
N GLY A 123 -11.65 7.55 0.11
CA GLY A 123 -12.73 7.70 -0.87
C GLY A 123 -13.01 6.41 -1.65
N SER A 124 -11.99 5.63 -1.98
CA SER A 124 -12.13 4.35 -2.69
C SER A 124 -12.78 3.23 -1.85
N LYS A 125 -12.86 3.42 -0.52
CA LYS A 125 -13.44 2.46 0.43
C LYS A 125 -12.79 1.06 0.42
N ILE A 126 -11.54 0.92 -0.06
CA ILE A 126 -10.87 -0.39 -0.15
C ILE A 126 -10.68 -1.03 1.23
N TYR A 127 -10.20 -0.27 2.23
CA TYR A 127 -10.10 -0.74 3.62
C TYR A 127 -11.48 -0.98 4.25
N HIS A 128 -12.46 -0.11 3.96
CA HIS A 128 -13.83 -0.30 4.47
C HIS A 128 -14.42 -1.63 4.02
N LYS A 129 -14.20 -2.00 2.75
CA LYS A 129 -14.65 -3.30 2.22
C LYS A 129 -13.91 -4.46 2.90
N ALA A 130 -12.60 -4.37 3.08
CA ALA A 130 -11.80 -5.39 3.74
C ALA A 130 -12.20 -5.57 5.21
N CYS A 131 -12.38 -4.48 5.97
CA CYS A 131 -12.84 -4.51 7.37
C CYS A 131 -14.22 -5.18 7.50
N ARG A 132 -15.18 -4.78 6.65
CA ARG A 132 -16.53 -5.39 6.68
C ARG A 132 -16.48 -6.88 6.38
N LYS A 133 -15.65 -7.29 5.41
CA LYS A 133 -15.46 -8.72 5.08
C LYS A 133 -14.86 -9.50 6.25
N ALA A 134 -14.00 -8.87 7.04
CA ALA A 134 -13.41 -9.44 8.26
C ALA A 134 -14.30 -9.31 9.51
N GLY A 135 -15.52 -8.79 9.40
CA GLY A 135 -16.49 -8.66 10.50
C GLY A 135 -16.16 -7.53 11.49
N VAL A 136 -15.34 -6.54 11.10
CA VAL A 136 -14.96 -5.40 11.95
C VAL A 136 -15.45 -4.08 11.36
N THR A 137 -15.71 -3.10 12.23
CA THR A 137 -16.18 -1.77 11.83
C THR A 137 -15.00 -0.87 11.47
N PRO A 138 -14.90 -0.37 10.22
CA PRO A 138 -13.92 0.64 9.87
C PRO A 138 -14.25 2.00 10.47
N VAL A 139 -13.25 2.70 11.00
CA VAL A 139 -13.36 4.06 11.52
C VAL A 139 -12.36 4.93 10.78
N GLN A 140 -12.78 6.09 10.34
CA GLN A 140 -11.93 7.08 9.67
C GLN A 140 -11.93 8.40 10.44
N PRO A 141 -10.93 9.27 10.24
CA PRO A 141 -10.92 10.62 10.81
C PRO A 141 -12.16 11.43 10.38
N SER A 142 -12.51 12.47 11.14
CA SER A 142 -13.43 13.51 10.68
C SER A 142 -12.83 14.26 9.48
N GLU A 143 -13.64 15.04 8.76
CA GLU A 143 -13.14 15.84 7.61
C GLU A 143 -12.00 16.77 8.02
N GLU A 144 -12.12 17.44 9.17
CA GLU A 144 -11.09 18.30 9.70
C GLU A 144 -9.78 17.55 9.97
N ARG A 145 -9.85 16.41 10.67
CA ARG A 145 -8.68 15.58 10.97
C ARG A 145 -8.11 14.87 9.74
N GLN A 146 -8.93 14.64 8.74
CA GLN A 146 -8.46 14.09 7.46
C GLN A 146 -7.53 15.08 6.73
N ALA A 147 -7.76 16.39 6.86
CA ALA A 147 -6.85 17.40 6.35
C ALA A 147 -5.46 17.33 7.03
N ASP A 148 -5.42 17.11 8.35
CA ASP A 148 -4.16 16.89 9.08
C ASP A 148 -3.43 15.63 8.58
N VAL A 149 -4.16 14.54 8.36
CA VAL A 149 -3.60 13.30 7.79
C VAL A 149 -3.03 13.53 6.39
N MET A 150 -3.73 14.29 5.54
CA MET A 150 -3.22 14.62 4.21
C MET A 150 -1.97 15.47 4.26
N SER A 151 -1.94 16.50 5.13
CA SER A 151 -0.76 17.33 5.32
C SER A 151 0.43 16.52 5.86
N LEU A 152 0.22 15.65 6.84
CA LEU A 152 1.25 14.75 7.36
C LEU A 152 1.85 13.87 6.23
N ILE A 153 0.99 13.32 5.35
CA ILE A 153 1.44 12.44 4.26
C ILE A 153 2.17 13.21 3.16
N TYR A 154 1.61 14.35 2.69
CA TYR A 154 2.12 15.04 1.51
C TYR A 154 3.16 16.10 1.82
N ASP A 155 2.94 16.91 2.86
CA ASP A 155 3.80 18.05 3.18
C ASP A 155 4.99 17.65 4.05
N ASP A 156 4.86 16.54 4.79
CA ASP A 156 5.92 16.03 5.65
C ASP A 156 6.55 14.76 5.04
N ILE A 157 5.94 13.60 5.15
CA ILE A 157 6.57 12.30 4.82
C ILE A 157 6.97 12.20 3.34
N LYS A 158 6.08 12.50 2.40
CA LYS A 158 6.41 12.46 0.96
C LYS A 158 7.37 13.57 0.52
N ALA A 159 7.50 14.62 1.32
CA ALA A 159 8.48 15.70 1.12
C ALA A 159 9.84 15.40 1.77
N GLY A 160 10.03 14.19 2.33
CA GLY A 160 11.28 13.76 2.96
C GLY A 160 11.56 14.42 4.32
N LYS A 161 10.52 14.93 4.99
CA LYS A 161 10.62 15.52 6.33
C LYS A 161 10.19 14.52 7.41
N SER A 162 10.64 14.73 8.63
CA SER A 162 10.05 14.05 9.79
C SER A 162 8.59 14.46 9.96
N GLY A 163 7.69 13.50 10.20
CA GLY A 163 6.28 13.83 10.43
C GLY A 163 6.08 14.70 11.66
N ASP A 164 5.21 15.71 11.56
CA ASP A 164 4.84 16.57 12.67
C ASP A 164 3.89 15.81 13.62
N ARG A 165 4.37 15.57 14.85
CA ARG A 165 3.58 14.87 15.89
C ARG A 165 2.33 15.64 16.32
N ALA A 166 2.28 16.96 16.14
CA ALA A 166 1.11 17.76 16.47
C ALA A 166 -0.08 17.52 15.53
N LYS A 167 0.20 17.04 14.32
CA LYS A 167 -0.84 16.64 13.33
C LYS A 167 -1.39 15.22 13.57
N PHE A 168 -0.75 14.46 14.43
CA PHE A 168 -1.11 13.08 14.75
C PHE A 168 -2.02 13.00 15.99
#